data_eb38eb1013a21dce85112fbbee89725e
#
_entry.id   eb38eb1013a21dce85112fbbee89725e
#
_cell.length_a   1.000
_cell.length_b   1.000
_cell.length_c   1.000
_cell.angle_alpha   90.00
_cell.angle_beta   90.00
_cell.angle_gamma   90.00
#
_symmetry.space_group_name_H-M   'P 1'
#
loop_
_entity.id
_entity.type
_entity.pdbx_description
1 polymer ?
#
loop_
_entity_poly.entity_id
_entity_poly.type
_entity_poly.pdbx_seq_one_letter_code
_entity_poly.pdbx_strand_id
1 'polypeptide(L)'
;ISTSLSKPIVTDLLQQQMNFKGLIFTDALNMKGVAIRNKPGEVELQALLAGNDILLHSEEVSTAKALILEAVAQGLISEQEINRRVKKVLNAKYWAGLHSFSPLDTYKIADRLTTSGTSEVIEKLYSEAITVAANKGDLLPLGQLDQRKIASLSIGGSGENFSSYLNRYTQVDHFEIAKASGESAHYNLMKQLEDYEVVVVGLMGITNSPQRGFGVAPGDLELIRALEKRQKVVTVLFGNVYAAKYLEGLEHVVFAYENSPFTQKLVPQILFGAKPAKGIL
;
A
#
# COMPACT_ATOMS: atom_id res chain seq x y z
N ILE A 1 -22.67 -8.93 13.27
CA ILE A 1 -22.84 -7.48 13.46
C ILE A 1 -21.44 -6.88 13.40
N SER A 2 -21.28 -5.76 12.66
CA SER A 2 -20.02 -5.00 12.64
C SER A 2 -19.70 -4.48 14.06
N THR A 3 -18.42 -4.43 14.41
CA THR A 3 -17.98 -3.91 15.73
C THR A 3 -18.45 -2.49 15.98
N SER A 4 -18.45 -1.62 14.97
CA SER A 4 -18.95 -0.24 15.07
C SER A 4 -20.45 -0.13 15.40
N LEU A 5 -21.24 -1.18 15.13
CA LEU A 5 -22.67 -1.23 15.42
C LEU A 5 -22.98 -2.03 16.70
N SER A 6 -21.99 -2.48 17.42
CA SER A 6 -22.13 -3.40 18.55
C SER A 6 -21.96 -2.67 19.89
N LYS A 7 -23.08 -2.46 20.61
CA LYS A 7 -23.04 -1.88 21.96
C LYS A 7 -22.14 -2.67 22.93
N PRO A 8 -22.15 -4.03 22.95
CA PRO A 8 -21.23 -4.80 23.78
C PRO A 8 -19.76 -4.49 23.51
N ILE A 9 -19.39 -4.17 22.25
CA ILE A 9 -18.00 -3.83 21.92
C ILE A 9 -17.70 -2.38 22.21
N VAL A 10 -18.52 -1.44 21.71
CA VAL A 10 -18.23 -0.01 21.81
C VAL A 10 -18.48 0.53 23.22
N THR A 11 -19.62 0.20 23.81
CA THR A 11 -19.96 0.71 25.15
C THR A 11 -19.41 -0.17 26.25
N ASP A 12 -19.75 -1.48 26.28
CA ASP A 12 -19.46 -2.29 27.43
C ASP A 12 -17.97 -2.64 27.53
N LEU A 13 -17.35 -3.08 26.44
CA LEU A 13 -15.93 -3.39 26.42
C LEU A 13 -15.07 -2.13 26.40
N LEU A 14 -15.16 -1.31 25.32
CA LEU A 14 -14.23 -0.19 25.09
C LEU A 14 -14.40 0.92 26.13
N GLN A 15 -15.65 1.42 26.34
CA GLN A 15 -15.86 2.55 27.22
C GLN A 15 -15.85 2.16 28.70
N GLN A 16 -16.49 1.03 29.08
CA GLN A 16 -16.64 0.65 30.48
C GLN A 16 -15.48 -0.20 30.99
N GLN A 17 -15.22 -1.35 30.38
CA GLN A 17 -14.19 -2.27 30.88
C GLN A 17 -12.79 -1.73 30.64
N MET A 18 -12.50 -1.24 29.43
CA MET A 18 -11.18 -0.66 29.08
C MET A 18 -11.05 0.80 29.52
N ASN A 19 -12.12 1.42 30.04
CA ASN A 19 -12.17 2.82 30.52
C ASN A 19 -11.68 3.85 29.47
N PHE A 20 -11.94 3.61 28.17
CA PHE A 20 -11.55 4.54 27.13
C PHE A 20 -12.38 5.83 27.19
N LYS A 21 -11.74 6.99 27.32
CA LYS A 21 -12.38 8.31 27.47
C LYS A 21 -12.25 9.21 26.24
N GLY A 22 -11.46 8.79 25.25
CA GLY A 22 -11.27 9.54 24.01
C GLY A 22 -12.51 9.55 23.10
N LEU A 23 -12.45 10.30 21.99
CA LEU A 23 -13.48 10.28 20.95
C LEU A 23 -13.50 8.91 20.26
N ILE A 24 -14.69 8.39 20.02
CA ILE A 24 -14.92 7.14 19.33
C ILE A 24 -15.50 7.45 17.96
N PHE A 25 -14.76 7.08 16.92
CA PHE A 25 -15.16 7.19 15.52
C PHE A 25 -15.60 5.82 15.02
N THR A 26 -16.63 5.80 14.17
CA THR A 26 -16.90 4.59 13.40
C THR A 26 -15.83 4.42 12.32
N ASP A 27 -15.71 3.23 11.76
CA ASP A 27 -15.20 3.07 10.40
C ASP A 27 -16.23 3.63 9.39
N ALA A 28 -15.88 3.66 8.10
CA ALA A 28 -16.75 4.18 7.05
C ALA A 28 -18.08 3.39 6.99
N LEU A 29 -19.20 4.06 7.26
CA LEU A 29 -20.53 3.42 7.36
C LEU A 29 -21.08 2.98 5.99
N ASN A 30 -20.54 3.49 4.88
CA ASN A 30 -20.88 3.08 3.51
C ASN A 30 -20.17 1.79 3.07
N MET A 31 -19.35 1.19 3.91
CA MET A 31 -18.69 -0.08 3.55
C MET A 31 -19.72 -1.21 3.39
N LYS A 32 -19.58 -2.01 2.33
CA LYS A 32 -20.49 -3.11 1.99
C LYS A 32 -20.78 -4.07 3.16
N GLY A 33 -19.81 -4.35 4.02
CA GLY A 33 -19.98 -5.21 5.19
C GLY A 33 -20.95 -4.66 6.23
N VAL A 34 -21.21 -3.35 6.21
CA VAL A 34 -22.12 -2.64 7.12
C VAL A 34 -23.43 -2.28 6.42
N ALA A 35 -23.35 -1.73 5.21
CA ALA A 35 -24.49 -1.17 4.46
C ALA A 35 -25.44 -2.23 3.90
N ILE A 36 -24.98 -3.42 3.49
CA ILE A 36 -25.82 -4.41 2.77
C ILE A 36 -27.04 -4.90 3.57
N ARG A 37 -27.00 -4.86 4.89
CA ARG A 37 -28.04 -5.44 5.76
C ARG A 37 -28.99 -4.42 6.39
N ASN A 38 -28.75 -3.15 6.16
CA ASN A 38 -29.48 -2.07 6.84
C ASN A 38 -30.03 -1.08 5.81
N LYS A 39 -31.15 -0.44 6.13
CA LYS A 39 -31.69 0.65 5.32
C LYS A 39 -30.87 1.93 5.53
N PRO A 40 -30.87 2.85 4.56
CA PRO A 40 -30.24 4.14 4.70
C PRO A 40 -30.68 4.86 5.99
N GLY A 41 -29.72 5.39 6.76
CA GLY A 41 -29.95 6.06 8.05
C GLY A 41 -30.05 5.12 9.26
N GLU A 42 -30.40 3.84 9.08
CA GLU A 42 -30.46 2.86 10.19
C GLU A 42 -29.06 2.51 10.72
N VAL A 43 -28.08 2.44 9.84
CA VAL A 43 -26.67 2.17 10.20
C VAL A 43 -26.15 3.25 11.14
N GLU A 44 -26.41 4.49 10.81
CA GLU A 44 -26.00 5.65 11.58
C GLU A 44 -26.65 5.67 12.97
N LEU A 45 -27.96 5.40 13.03
CA LEU A 45 -28.67 5.31 14.29
C LEU A 45 -28.12 4.16 15.15
N GLN A 46 -27.91 2.98 14.58
CA GLN A 46 -27.34 1.83 15.29
C GLN A 46 -25.93 2.14 15.81
N ALA A 47 -25.09 2.76 15.00
CA ALA A 47 -23.73 3.15 15.39
C ALA A 47 -23.76 4.17 16.54
N LEU A 48 -24.69 5.14 16.50
CA LEU A 48 -24.88 6.10 17.57
C LEU A 48 -25.36 5.39 18.85
N LEU A 49 -26.35 4.51 18.77
CA LEU A 49 -26.83 3.73 19.90
C LEU A 49 -25.80 2.77 20.47
N ALA A 50 -24.88 2.26 19.64
CA ALA A 50 -23.74 1.45 20.08
C ALA A 50 -22.73 2.24 20.94
N GLY A 51 -22.70 3.57 20.86
CA GLY A 51 -21.83 4.39 21.70
C GLY A 51 -20.77 5.20 20.96
N ASN A 52 -20.77 5.22 19.63
CA ASN A 52 -19.84 6.05 18.87
C ASN A 52 -20.16 7.54 19.00
N ASP A 53 -19.14 8.38 19.07
CA ASP A 53 -19.28 9.83 19.17
C ASP A 53 -19.38 10.51 17.79
N ILE A 54 -18.70 9.95 16.79
CA ILE A 54 -18.60 10.50 15.42
C ILE A 54 -18.86 9.37 14.42
N LEU A 55 -19.71 9.68 13.44
CA LEU A 55 -20.14 8.78 12.37
C LEU A 55 -19.43 9.17 11.07
N LEU A 56 -18.62 8.26 10.50
CA LEU A 56 -17.86 8.52 9.28
C LEU A 56 -18.58 8.02 8.04
N HIS A 57 -18.51 8.79 6.96
CA HIS A 57 -19.05 8.42 5.64
C HIS A 57 -20.52 7.96 5.68
N SER A 58 -21.38 8.73 6.37
CA SER A 58 -22.84 8.57 6.27
C SER A 58 -23.29 8.90 4.85
N GLU A 59 -24.00 7.99 4.20
CA GLU A 59 -24.53 8.21 2.84
C GLU A 59 -25.80 9.07 2.85
N GLU A 60 -26.67 8.89 3.86
CA GLU A 60 -27.98 9.51 3.94
C GLU A 60 -28.15 10.35 5.23
N VAL A 61 -27.36 11.41 5.33
CA VAL A 61 -27.29 12.27 6.53
C VAL A 61 -28.67 12.81 6.95
N SER A 62 -29.51 13.18 5.99
CA SER A 62 -30.86 13.70 6.26
C SER A 62 -31.76 12.66 6.92
N THR A 63 -31.75 11.45 6.39
CA THR A 63 -32.51 10.30 6.92
C THR A 63 -31.97 9.88 8.28
N ALA A 64 -30.64 9.79 8.42
CA ALA A 64 -30.00 9.49 9.69
C ALA A 64 -30.38 10.51 10.79
N LYS A 65 -30.35 11.80 10.46
CA LYS A 65 -30.78 12.87 11.39
C LYS A 65 -32.25 12.71 11.81
N ALA A 66 -33.16 12.42 10.88
CA ALA A 66 -34.58 12.22 11.19
C ALA A 66 -34.77 11.02 12.14
N LEU A 67 -34.14 9.89 11.88
CA LEU A 67 -34.21 8.70 12.73
C LEU A 67 -33.60 8.94 14.12
N ILE A 68 -32.51 9.71 14.22
CA ILE A 68 -31.90 10.05 15.51
C ILE A 68 -32.84 10.98 16.32
N LEU A 69 -33.47 11.97 15.68
CA LEU A 69 -34.45 12.83 16.35
C LEU A 69 -35.65 12.02 16.84
N GLU A 70 -36.16 11.09 16.05
CA GLU A 70 -37.22 10.19 16.46
C GLU A 70 -36.78 9.30 17.63
N ALA A 71 -35.58 8.75 17.61
CA ALA A 71 -35.04 7.95 18.71
C ALA A 71 -34.90 8.75 20.01
N VAL A 72 -34.55 10.04 19.92
CA VAL A 72 -34.56 10.93 21.08
C VAL A 72 -36.00 11.16 21.61
N ALA A 73 -36.95 11.42 20.71
CA ALA A 73 -38.36 11.61 21.08
C ALA A 73 -38.98 10.37 21.73
N GLN A 74 -38.56 9.17 21.28
CA GLN A 74 -38.98 7.88 21.84
C GLN A 74 -38.20 7.48 23.11
N GLY A 75 -37.22 8.26 23.54
CA GLY A 75 -36.41 7.97 24.72
C GLY A 75 -35.39 6.85 24.55
N LEU A 76 -35.13 6.39 23.32
CA LEU A 76 -34.08 5.36 23.03
C LEU A 76 -32.67 5.89 23.28
N ILE A 77 -32.46 7.19 23.12
CA ILE A 77 -31.26 7.90 23.54
C ILE A 77 -31.68 9.24 24.16
N SER A 78 -31.08 9.59 25.28
CA SER A 78 -31.44 10.84 25.94
C SER A 78 -30.76 12.05 25.27
N GLU A 79 -31.43 13.19 25.30
CA GLU A 79 -30.86 14.49 24.90
C GLU A 79 -29.56 14.77 25.69
N GLN A 80 -29.54 14.42 26.97
CA GLN A 80 -28.36 14.58 27.82
C GLN A 80 -27.15 13.77 27.26
N GLU A 81 -27.39 12.56 26.76
CA GLU A 81 -26.33 11.75 26.17
C GLU A 81 -25.83 12.36 24.83
N ILE A 82 -26.71 12.88 23.98
CA ILE A 82 -26.32 13.63 22.78
C ILE A 82 -25.46 14.83 23.17
N ASN A 83 -25.92 15.65 24.14
CA ASN A 83 -25.18 16.81 24.62
C ASN A 83 -23.81 16.46 25.20
N ARG A 84 -23.70 15.34 25.91
CA ARG A 84 -22.43 14.83 26.42
C ARG A 84 -21.44 14.53 25.26
N ARG A 85 -21.91 13.91 24.19
CA ARG A 85 -21.07 13.60 23.02
C ARG A 85 -20.68 14.86 22.24
N VAL A 86 -21.63 15.78 22.04
CA VAL A 86 -21.37 17.10 21.42
C VAL A 86 -20.28 17.83 22.19
N LYS A 87 -20.41 17.89 23.54
CA LYS A 87 -19.41 18.53 24.41
C LYS A 87 -18.04 17.88 24.26
N LYS A 88 -17.99 16.57 24.13
CA LYS A 88 -16.74 15.80 23.91
C LYS A 88 -16.06 16.19 22.59
N VAL A 89 -16.84 16.32 21.50
CA VAL A 89 -16.35 16.79 20.19
C VAL A 89 -15.88 18.25 20.27
N LEU A 90 -16.65 19.13 20.93
CA LEU A 90 -16.27 20.53 21.09
C LEU A 90 -14.99 20.70 21.91
N ASN A 91 -14.82 19.91 22.97
CA ASN A 91 -13.59 19.90 23.76
C ASN A 91 -12.37 19.47 22.91
N ALA A 92 -12.52 18.46 22.06
CA ALA A 92 -11.46 18.05 21.16
C ALA A 92 -11.11 19.14 20.12
N LYS A 93 -12.12 19.82 19.58
CA LYS A 93 -11.92 20.98 18.70
C LYS A 93 -11.23 22.15 19.42
N TYR A 94 -11.60 22.40 20.65
CA TYR A 94 -10.94 23.42 21.48
C TYR A 94 -9.46 23.05 21.73
N TRP A 95 -9.21 21.83 22.16
CA TRP A 95 -7.84 21.30 22.34
C TRP A 95 -6.99 21.39 21.05
N ALA A 96 -7.58 21.15 19.88
CA ALA A 96 -6.93 21.31 18.58
C ALA A 96 -6.70 22.78 18.17
N GLY A 97 -7.06 23.77 19.00
CA GLY A 97 -6.87 25.20 18.73
C GLY A 97 -7.90 25.81 17.79
N LEU A 98 -8.99 25.10 17.43
CA LEU A 98 -9.99 25.60 16.47
C LEU A 98 -10.83 26.75 16.99
N HIS A 99 -10.78 27.06 18.28
CA HIS A 99 -11.43 28.23 18.88
C HIS A 99 -10.78 29.56 18.43
N SER A 100 -9.54 29.52 18.01
CA SER A 100 -8.77 30.65 17.46
C SER A 100 -8.17 30.30 16.12
N PHE A 101 -8.98 29.69 15.24
CA PHE A 101 -8.54 29.24 13.92
C PHE A 101 -7.99 30.39 13.09
N SER A 102 -6.78 30.22 12.58
CA SER A 102 -6.17 31.06 11.56
C SER A 102 -5.85 30.22 10.34
N PRO A 103 -6.17 30.69 9.12
CA PRO A 103 -5.78 29.97 7.90
C PRO A 103 -4.28 29.73 7.86
N LEU A 104 -3.88 28.56 7.42
CA LEU A 104 -2.46 28.25 7.22
C LEU A 104 -1.90 29.07 6.07
N ASP A 105 -0.71 29.63 6.27
CA ASP A 105 0.07 30.16 5.17
C ASP A 105 0.55 29.03 4.26
N THR A 106 0.04 29.03 3.03
CA THR A 106 0.37 28.02 2.00
C THR A 106 1.66 28.36 1.24
N TYR A 107 2.26 29.53 1.48
CA TYR A 107 3.50 29.90 0.82
C TYR A 107 4.62 28.89 1.16
N LYS A 108 5.22 28.33 0.13
CA LYS A 108 6.28 27.29 0.26
C LYS A 108 5.90 26.12 1.17
N ILE A 109 4.63 25.72 1.21
CA ILE A 109 4.18 24.62 2.06
C ILE A 109 4.89 23.30 1.71
N ALA A 110 5.15 23.03 0.41
CA ALA A 110 5.89 21.88 -0.04
C ALA A 110 7.31 21.84 0.52
N ASP A 111 8.03 22.97 0.47
CA ASP A 111 9.40 23.09 1.00
C ASP A 111 9.46 22.90 2.52
N ARG A 112 8.39 23.32 3.22
CA ARG A 112 8.27 23.18 4.68
C ARG A 112 7.93 21.75 5.10
N LEU A 113 7.24 20.99 4.25
CA LEU A 113 6.86 19.58 4.51
C LEU A 113 7.97 18.60 4.07
N THR A 114 8.73 18.97 3.03
CA THR A 114 9.80 18.11 2.47
C THR A 114 11.16 18.64 2.89
N THR A 115 11.67 18.15 4.00
CA THR A 115 13.01 18.49 4.48
C THR A 115 14.04 17.45 4.05
N SER A 116 15.35 17.79 4.08
CA SER A 116 16.43 16.83 3.83
C SER A 116 16.34 15.62 4.76
N GLY A 117 16.02 15.83 6.03
CA GLY A 117 15.81 14.75 7.00
C GLY A 117 14.66 13.80 6.64
N THR A 118 13.61 14.29 5.96
CA THR A 118 12.51 13.43 5.48
C THR A 118 13.02 12.41 4.46
N SER A 119 13.80 12.82 3.49
CA SER A 119 14.38 11.94 2.47
C SER A 119 15.32 10.90 3.07
N GLU A 120 16.13 11.28 4.05
CA GLU A 120 17.02 10.35 4.77
C GLU A 120 16.24 9.28 5.53
N VAL A 121 15.16 9.66 6.21
CA VAL A 121 14.28 8.71 6.92
C VAL A 121 13.61 7.76 5.94
N ILE A 122 13.08 8.25 4.83
CA ILE A 122 12.44 7.43 3.79
C ILE A 122 13.46 6.43 3.20
N GLU A 123 14.66 6.90 2.82
CA GLU A 123 15.71 6.02 2.28
C GLU A 123 16.12 4.95 3.30
N LYS A 124 16.22 5.30 4.57
CA LYS A 124 16.53 4.34 5.64
C LYS A 124 15.43 3.30 5.80
N LEU A 125 14.15 3.71 5.81
CA LEU A 125 13.02 2.81 5.94
C LEU A 125 13.00 1.78 4.78
N TYR A 126 13.14 2.22 3.54
CA TYR A 126 13.20 1.28 2.40
C TYR A 126 14.46 0.41 2.43
N SER A 127 15.61 0.95 2.85
CA SER A 127 16.85 0.16 2.99
C SER A 127 16.70 -0.99 3.99
N GLU A 128 15.92 -0.79 5.07
CA GLU A 128 15.64 -1.84 6.06
C GLU A 128 14.51 -2.78 5.62
N ALA A 129 13.59 -2.29 4.76
CA ALA A 129 12.41 -3.06 4.35
C ALA A 129 12.65 -3.98 3.16
N ILE A 130 13.48 -3.58 2.17
CA ILE A 130 13.69 -4.38 0.95
C ILE A 130 14.12 -5.80 1.32
N THR A 131 13.40 -6.79 0.75
CA THR A 131 13.48 -8.20 1.14
C THR A 131 13.89 -9.05 -0.05
N VAL A 132 14.91 -9.88 0.12
CA VAL A 132 15.21 -11.00 -0.79
C VAL A 132 14.36 -12.19 -0.34
N ALA A 133 13.25 -12.41 -1.04
CA ALA A 133 12.26 -13.43 -0.67
C ALA A 133 12.63 -14.84 -1.18
N ALA A 134 13.32 -14.91 -2.32
CA ALA A 134 13.85 -16.14 -2.87
C ALA A 134 15.23 -15.90 -3.47
N ASN A 135 16.18 -16.80 -3.22
CA ASN A 135 17.55 -16.72 -3.75
C ASN A 135 18.13 -18.15 -3.88
N LYS A 136 17.65 -18.90 -4.86
CA LYS A 136 18.04 -20.27 -5.08
C LYS A 136 19.49 -20.36 -5.53
N GLY A 137 20.28 -21.19 -4.84
CA GLY A 137 21.70 -21.38 -5.18
C GLY A 137 22.56 -20.14 -4.98
N ASP A 138 22.13 -19.22 -4.10
CA ASP A 138 22.89 -18.04 -3.69
C ASP A 138 23.38 -17.16 -4.85
N LEU A 139 22.50 -16.93 -5.85
CA LEU A 139 22.80 -16.05 -6.98
C LEU A 139 23.06 -14.61 -6.55
N LEU A 140 22.28 -14.13 -5.56
CA LEU A 140 22.41 -12.79 -5.00
C LEU A 140 23.34 -12.81 -3.77
N PRO A 141 24.25 -11.84 -3.62
CA PRO A 141 24.49 -10.75 -4.57
C PRO A 141 25.17 -11.20 -5.86
N LEU A 142 24.83 -10.51 -6.98
CA LEU A 142 25.42 -10.77 -8.28
C LEU A 142 26.92 -10.44 -8.25
N GLY A 143 27.75 -11.44 -8.46
CA GLY A 143 29.21 -11.32 -8.59
C GLY A 143 29.69 -11.52 -10.02
N GLN A 144 31.02 -11.46 -10.23
CA GLN A 144 31.69 -11.67 -11.53
C GLN A 144 31.14 -10.70 -12.62
N LEU A 145 30.96 -9.44 -12.26
CA LEU A 145 30.27 -8.44 -13.08
C LEU A 145 31.02 -8.11 -14.39
N ASP A 146 32.31 -8.34 -14.43
CA ASP A 146 33.20 -8.20 -15.57
C ASP A 146 33.06 -9.33 -16.58
N GLN A 147 32.50 -10.46 -16.18
CA GLN A 147 32.37 -11.68 -17.01
C GLN A 147 30.92 -11.94 -17.42
N ARG A 148 29.95 -11.31 -16.79
CA ARG A 148 28.55 -11.57 -17.05
C ARG A 148 27.91 -10.51 -17.92
N LYS A 149 27.17 -10.95 -18.93
CA LYS A 149 26.30 -10.09 -19.72
C LYS A 149 24.93 -10.00 -19.04
N ILE A 150 24.61 -8.82 -18.55
CA ILE A 150 23.39 -8.57 -17.75
C ILE A 150 22.45 -7.67 -18.53
N ALA A 151 21.16 -8.02 -18.56
CA ALA A 151 20.09 -7.17 -19.05
C ALA A 151 19.16 -6.76 -17.91
N SER A 152 18.52 -5.60 -18.04
CA SER A 152 17.34 -5.22 -17.26
C SER A 152 16.11 -5.22 -18.14
N LEU A 153 15.01 -5.75 -17.64
CA LEU A 153 13.71 -5.77 -18.31
C LEU A 153 12.67 -5.13 -17.41
N SER A 154 12.04 -4.04 -17.87
CA SER A 154 10.90 -3.45 -17.18
C SER A 154 9.60 -3.89 -17.80
N ILE A 155 8.69 -4.42 -16.98
CA ILE A 155 7.35 -4.86 -17.39
C ILE A 155 6.32 -3.91 -16.78
N GLY A 156 5.57 -3.20 -17.63
CA GLY A 156 4.43 -2.39 -17.20
C GLY A 156 4.75 -1.01 -16.64
N GLY A 157 5.91 -0.47 -16.96
CA GLY A 157 6.30 0.90 -16.63
C GLY A 157 7.72 1.19 -17.06
N SER A 158 8.09 2.48 -17.09
CA SER A 158 9.46 2.85 -17.42
C SER A 158 10.42 2.44 -16.31
N GLY A 159 11.44 1.71 -16.70
CA GLY A 159 12.53 1.30 -15.84
C GLY A 159 13.81 2.13 -16.01
N GLU A 160 13.74 3.27 -16.67
CA GLU A 160 14.91 4.09 -17.01
C GLU A 160 15.76 4.46 -15.79
N ASN A 161 15.13 4.93 -14.72
CA ASN A 161 15.84 5.21 -13.47
C ASN A 161 16.45 3.96 -12.85
N PHE A 162 15.71 2.85 -12.82
CA PHE A 162 16.20 1.58 -12.28
C PHE A 162 17.40 1.07 -13.08
N SER A 163 17.29 1.06 -14.41
CA SER A 163 18.38 0.71 -15.31
C SER A 163 19.60 1.63 -15.14
N SER A 164 19.41 2.93 -15.03
CA SER A 164 20.46 3.91 -14.75
C SER A 164 21.22 3.60 -13.45
N TYR A 165 20.52 3.16 -12.41
CA TYR A 165 21.15 2.77 -11.16
C TYR A 165 21.89 1.42 -11.26
N LEU A 166 21.36 0.45 -12.02
CA LEU A 166 22.08 -0.81 -12.31
C LEU A 166 23.40 -0.53 -13.06
N ASN A 167 23.37 0.37 -14.04
CA ASN A 167 24.54 0.79 -14.81
C ASN A 167 25.66 1.48 -14.02
N ARG A 168 25.44 1.80 -12.72
CA ARG A 168 26.50 2.29 -11.83
C ARG A 168 27.45 1.18 -11.36
N TYR A 169 27.06 -0.07 -11.51
CA TYR A 169 27.82 -1.24 -11.04
C TYR A 169 28.48 -2.01 -12.19
N THR A 170 27.78 -2.14 -13.31
CA THR A 170 28.26 -2.79 -14.52
C THR A 170 27.43 -2.34 -15.71
N GLN A 171 27.89 -2.60 -16.92
CA GLN A 171 27.10 -2.33 -18.11
C GLN A 171 25.86 -3.24 -18.14
N VAL A 172 24.67 -2.63 -18.23
CA VAL A 172 23.38 -3.31 -18.29
C VAL A 172 22.57 -2.73 -19.43
N ASP A 173 22.23 -3.55 -20.42
CA ASP A 173 21.33 -3.14 -21.50
C ASP A 173 19.88 -3.16 -21.01
N HIS A 174 19.09 -2.17 -21.40
CA HIS A 174 17.73 -2.01 -20.91
C HIS A 174 16.68 -2.32 -21.96
N PHE A 175 15.68 -3.11 -21.55
CA PHE A 175 14.53 -3.51 -22.36
C PHE A 175 13.24 -3.16 -21.60
N GLU A 176 12.22 -2.81 -22.37
CA GLU A 176 10.90 -2.53 -21.82
C GLU A 176 9.81 -3.26 -22.60
N ILE A 177 8.77 -3.70 -21.88
CA ILE A 177 7.59 -4.28 -22.48
C ILE A 177 6.33 -3.81 -21.72
N ALA A 178 5.26 -3.53 -22.45
CA ALA A 178 3.99 -3.20 -21.84
C ALA A 178 3.39 -4.43 -21.13
N LYS A 179 2.60 -4.20 -20.09
CA LYS A 179 1.85 -5.27 -19.42
C LYS A 179 0.91 -5.98 -20.39
N ALA A 180 0.73 -7.28 -20.14
CA ALA A 180 -0.16 -8.12 -20.91
C ALA A 180 0.10 -8.04 -22.43
N SER A 181 1.35 -7.87 -22.82
CA SER A 181 1.76 -7.92 -24.22
C SER A 181 1.49 -9.30 -24.82
N GLY A 182 1.21 -9.35 -26.11
CA GLY A 182 0.91 -10.60 -26.79
C GLY A 182 2.15 -11.48 -27.05
N GLU A 183 1.92 -12.73 -27.41
CA GLU A 183 2.97 -13.76 -27.65
C GLU A 183 4.05 -13.32 -28.62
N SER A 184 3.69 -12.60 -29.69
CA SER A 184 4.67 -12.09 -30.67
C SER A 184 5.66 -11.11 -30.04
N ALA A 185 5.20 -10.22 -29.14
CA ALA A 185 6.08 -9.30 -28.42
C ALA A 185 7.00 -10.07 -27.44
N HIS A 186 6.47 -11.05 -26.73
CA HIS A 186 7.25 -11.94 -25.86
C HIS A 186 8.33 -12.71 -26.63
N TYR A 187 7.96 -13.29 -27.78
CA TYR A 187 8.90 -14.00 -28.63
C TYR A 187 10.07 -13.11 -29.09
N ASN A 188 9.75 -11.91 -29.60
CA ASN A 188 10.77 -10.97 -30.06
C ASN A 188 11.70 -10.53 -28.92
N LEU A 189 11.13 -10.25 -27.75
CA LEU A 189 11.90 -9.88 -26.56
C LEU A 189 12.82 -11.03 -26.09
N MET A 190 12.30 -12.25 -26.03
CA MET A 190 13.11 -13.43 -25.66
C MET A 190 14.28 -13.65 -26.61
N LYS A 191 14.10 -13.36 -27.91
CA LYS A 191 15.18 -13.43 -28.90
C LYS A 191 16.23 -12.34 -28.66
N GLN A 192 15.82 -11.12 -28.30
CA GLN A 192 16.76 -10.04 -27.96
C GLN A 192 17.55 -10.32 -26.67
N LEU A 193 16.97 -11.10 -25.75
CA LEU A 193 17.59 -11.45 -24.48
C LEU A 193 18.42 -12.73 -24.51
N GLU A 194 18.47 -13.48 -25.63
CA GLU A 194 19.09 -14.81 -25.68
C GLU A 194 20.58 -14.86 -25.31
N ASP A 195 21.30 -13.75 -25.56
CA ASP A 195 22.74 -13.65 -25.28
C ASP A 195 23.08 -13.21 -23.86
N TYR A 196 22.09 -12.88 -23.01
CA TYR A 196 22.34 -12.43 -21.65
C TYR A 196 22.32 -13.60 -20.66
N GLU A 197 23.30 -13.65 -19.77
CA GLU A 197 23.36 -14.67 -18.72
C GLU A 197 22.37 -14.41 -17.59
N VAL A 198 22.20 -13.12 -17.25
CA VAL A 198 21.31 -12.68 -16.17
C VAL A 198 20.34 -11.63 -16.70
N VAL A 199 19.06 -11.80 -16.39
CA VAL A 199 18.02 -10.80 -16.65
C VAL A 199 17.40 -10.32 -15.33
N VAL A 200 17.56 -9.02 -15.03
CA VAL A 200 16.91 -8.40 -13.89
C VAL A 200 15.57 -7.83 -14.32
N VAL A 201 14.49 -8.47 -13.92
CA VAL A 201 13.11 -8.09 -14.28
C VAL A 201 12.52 -7.18 -13.22
N GLY A 202 12.15 -5.97 -13.58
CA GLY A 202 11.37 -5.06 -12.76
C GLY A 202 9.86 -5.17 -13.09
N LEU A 203 9.07 -5.77 -12.21
CA LEU A 203 7.61 -5.73 -12.30
C LEU A 203 7.09 -4.40 -11.75
N MET A 204 6.65 -3.54 -12.66
CA MET A 204 6.16 -2.19 -12.37
C MET A 204 4.65 -2.07 -12.56
N GLY A 205 4.07 -0.92 -12.21
CA GLY A 205 2.62 -0.69 -12.36
C GLY A 205 1.77 -1.65 -11.52
N ILE A 206 2.30 -2.17 -10.43
CA ILE A 206 1.57 -2.98 -9.45
C ILE A 206 0.58 -2.10 -8.70
N THR A 207 -0.64 -2.60 -8.49
CA THR A 207 -1.76 -1.86 -7.89
C THR A 207 -2.16 -2.43 -6.54
N ASN A 208 -3.01 -1.70 -5.81
CA ASN A 208 -3.58 -2.15 -4.54
C ASN A 208 -4.92 -2.89 -4.71
N SER A 209 -5.29 -3.30 -5.94
CA SER A 209 -6.58 -3.93 -6.24
C SER A 209 -6.47 -5.45 -6.31
N PRO A 210 -6.97 -6.19 -5.30
CA PRO A 210 -7.03 -7.66 -5.32
C PRO A 210 -7.88 -8.20 -6.47
N GLN A 211 -8.97 -7.48 -6.82
CA GLN A 211 -9.89 -7.86 -7.90
C GLN A 211 -9.21 -7.83 -9.28
N ARG A 212 -8.16 -7.05 -9.42
CA ARG A 212 -7.33 -6.95 -10.65
C ARG A 212 -6.02 -7.73 -10.54
N GLY A 213 -5.93 -8.71 -9.64
CA GLY A 213 -4.70 -9.48 -9.43
C GLY A 213 -3.51 -8.60 -9.04
N PHE A 214 -3.74 -7.49 -8.35
CA PHE A 214 -2.73 -6.46 -8.04
C PHE A 214 -2.02 -5.89 -9.29
N GLY A 215 -2.60 -6.08 -10.47
CA GLY A 215 -2.01 -5.63 -11.73
C GLY A 215 -0.92 -6.58 -12.29
N VAL A 216 -0.79 -7.77 -11.75
CA VAL A 216 0.07 -8.83 -12.33
C VAL A 216 -0.71 -9.52 -13.43
N ALA A 217 -0.21 -9.51 -14.67
CA ALA A 217 -0.84 -10.23 -15.77
C ALA A 217 -0.29 -11.66 -15.89
N PRO A 218 -1.13 -12.66 -16.15
CA PRO A 218 -0.67 -14.05 -16.32
C PRO A 218 0.40 -14.20 -17.39
N GLY A 219 0.25 -13.53 -18.54
CA GLY A 219 1.23 -13.58 -19.63
C GLY A 219 2.60 -13.02 -19.25
N ASP A 220 2.65 -12.00 -18.38
CA ASP A 220 3.92 -11.46 -17.89
C ASP A 220 4.67 -12.50 -17.03
N LEU A 221 3.93 -13.28 -16.22
CA LEU A 221 4.50 -14.38 -15.42
C LEU A 221 4.97 -15.53 -16.30
N GLU A 222 4.23 -15.85 -17.37
CA GLU A 222 4.63 -16.88 -18.35
C GLU A 222 5.93 -16.47 -19.06
N LEU A 223 6.08 -15.18 -19.41
CA LEU A 223 7.33 -14.65 -19.96
C LEU A 223 8.48 -14.81 -18.96
N ILE A 224 8.31 -14.44 -17.70
CA ILE A 224 9.36 -14.57 -16.67
C ILE A 224 9.76 -16.04 -16.51
N ARG A 225 8.80 -16.95 -16.38
CA ARG A 225 9.08 -18.40 -16.27
C ARG A 225 9.72 -18.98 -17.52
N ALA A 226 9.41 -18.44 -18.70
CA ALA A 226 10.06 -18.85 -19.95
C ALA A 226 11.52 -18.37 -20.01
N LEU A 227 11.81 -17.18 -19.48
CA LEU A 227 13.17 -16.68 -19.32
C LEU A 227 13.98 -17.51 -18.32
N GLU A 228 13.41 -17.87 -17.16
CA GLU A 228 14.08 -18.71 -16.13
C GLU A 228 14.52 -20.09 -16.65
N LYS A 229 13.86 -20.62 -17.69
CA LYS A 229 14.27 -21.88 -18.32
C LYS A 229 15.54 -21.75 -19.17
N ARG A 230 15.96 -20.54 -19.49
CA ARG A 230 17.08 -20.27 -20.41
C ARG A 230 18.21 -19.49 -19.74
N GLN A 231 17.90 -18.65 -18.78
CA GLN A 231 18.82 -17.69 -18.17
C GLN A 231 18.54 -17.60 -16.67
N LYS A 232 19.47 -17.00 -15.93
CA LYS A 232 19.23 -16.62 -14.53
C LYS A 232 18.36 -15.35 -14.51
N VAL A 233 17.23 -15.43 -13.86
CA VAL A 233 16.29 -14.29 -13.75
C VAL A 233 16.18 -13.86 -12.31
N VAL A 234 16.29 -12.56 -12.05
CA VAL A 234 15.98 -11.94 -10.76
C VAL A 234 14.75 -11.07 -10.94
N THR A 235 13.65 -11.44 -10.31
CA THR A 235 12.39 -10.69 -10.40
C THR A 235 12.27 -9.74 -9.22
N VAL A 236 12.18 -8.44 -9.51
CA VAL A 236 11.97 -7.38 -8.53
C VAL A 236 10.53 -6.89 -8.60
N LEU A 237 9.78 -7.02 -7.52
CA LEU A 237 8.41 -6.53 -7.41
C LEU A 237 8.41 -5.09 -6.88
N PHE A 238 8.15 -4.12 -7.75
CA PHE A 238 7.97 -2.71 -7.40
C PHE A 238 6.50 -2.39 -7.12
N GLY A 239 6.02 -2.77 -5.94
CA GLY A 239 4.64 -2.50 -5.54
C GLY A 239 4.14 -3.37 -4.41
N ASN A 240 2.83 -3.49 -4.33
CA ASN A 240 2.14 -4.17 -3.23
C ASN A 240 2.60 -5.63 -3.05
N VAL A 241 3.11 -5.94 -1.86
CA VAL A 241 3.64 -7.27 -1.51
C VAL A 241 2.58 -8.39 -1.55
N TYR A 242 1.30 -8.08 -1.46
CA TYR A 242 0.25 -9.11 -1.63
C TYR A 242 0.22 -9.72 -3.05
N ALA A 243 0.90 -9.09 -4.02
CA ALA A 243 1.15 -9.70 -5.33
C ALA A 243 2.15 -10.87 -5.27
N ALA A 244 2.88 -11.05 -4.17
CA ALA A 244 3.87 -12.12 -3.95
C ALA A 244 3.32 -13.52 -4.27
N LYS A 245 2.04 -13.77 -3.96
CA LYS A 245 1.37 -15.06 -4.25
C LYS A 245 1.41 -15.48 -5.72
N TYR A 246 1.57 -14.53 -6.64
CA TYR A 246 1.70 -14.83 -8.08
C TYR A 246 3.14 -15.16 -8.48
N LEU A 247 4.11 -14.78 -7.65
CA LEU A 247 5.54 -15.01 -7.87
C LEU A 247 6.04 -16.31 -7.24
N GLU A 248 5.13 -17.06 -6.62
CA GLU A 248 5.46 -18.36 -6.02
C GLU A 248 6.08 -19.30 -7.08
N GLY A 249 7.18 -19.93 -6.68
CA GLY A 249 7.94 -20.84 -7.55
C GLY A 249 9.01 -20.18 -8.44
N LEU A 250 9.12 -18.84 -8.48
CA LEU A 250 10.26 -18.18 -9.11
C LEU A 250 11.52 -18.34 -8.24
N GLU A 251 12.69 -18.48 -8.91
CA GLU A 251 13.94 -18.84 -8.24
C GLU A 251 14.59 -17.69 -7.45
N HIS A 252 14.46 -16.45 -7.95
CA HIS A 252 15.06 -15.28 -7.31
C HIS A 252 14.05 -14.14 -7.32
N VAL A 253 13.60 -13.73 -6.14
CA VAL A 253 12.55 -12.70 -5.96
C VAL A 253 12.99 -11.68 -4.94
N VAL A 254 12.86 -10.41 -5.28
CA VAL A 254 13.12 -9.27 -4.40
C VAL A 254 11.86 -8.41 -4.30
N PHE A 255 11.43 -8.08 -3.08
CA PHE A 255 10.32 -7.16 -2.84
C PHE A 255 10.86 -5.76 -2.54
N ALA A 256 10.53 -4.83 -3.42
CA ALA A 256 10.85 -3.42 -3.26
C ALA A 256 9.72 -2.61 -2.59
N TYR A 257 8.52 -3.21 -2.43
CA TYR A 257 7.30 -2.68 -1.81
C TYR A 257 6.65 -1.51 -2.56
N GLU A 258 7.41 -0.67 -3.20
CA GLU A 258 6.92 0.51 -3.89
C GLU A 258 7.75 0.81 -5.15
N ASN A 259 7.12 1.46 -6.13
CA ASN A 259 7.83 2.00 -7.28
C ASN A 259 8.15 3.47 -7.04
N SER A 260 9.26 3.74 -6.38
CA SER A 260 9.71 5.08 -6.01
C SER A 260 11.18 5.32 -6.41
N PRO A 261 11.62 6.57 -6.53
CA PRO A 261 13.04 6.86 -6.78
C PRO A 261 13.97 6.23 -5.73
N PHE A 262 13.52 6.11 -4.48
CA PHE A 262 14.30 5.50 -3.40
C PHE A 262 14.49 4.00 -3.63
N THR A 263 13.41 3.28 -3.92
CA THR A 263 13.47 1.82 -4.11
C THR A 263 14.22 1.46 -5.39
N GLN A 264 14.03 2.21 -6.48
CA GLN A 264 14.78 2.03 -7.72
C GLN A 264 16.28 2.27 -7.54
N LYS A 265 16.69 3.16 -6.61
CA LYS A 265 18.08 3.41 -6.22
C LYS A 265 18.64 2.32 -5.30
N LEU A 266 17.85 1.84 -4.35
CA LEU A 266 18.30 0.93 -3.28
C LEU A 266 18.38 -0.52 -3.74
N VAL A 267 17.44 -0.97 -4.58
CA VAL A 267 17.43 -2.36 -5.07
C VAL A 267 18.75 -2.73 -5.76
N PRO A 268 19.32 -1.96 -6.69
CA PRO A 268 20.63 -2.26 -7.28
C PRO A 268 21.74 -2.42 -6.25
N GLN A 269 21.73 -1.62 -5.16
CA GLN A 269 22.73 -1.74 -4.10
C GLN A 269 22.67 -3.11 -3.41
N ILE A 270 21.47 -3.67 -3.28
CA ILE A 270 21.27 -5.00 -2.71
C ILE A 270 21.63 -6.08 -3.72
N LEU A 271 21.18 -5.94 -4.98
CA LEU A 271 21.47 -6.92 -6.03
C LEU A 271 22.96 -7.12 -6.26
N PHE A 272 23.76 -6.06 -6.14
CA PHE A 272 25.22 -6.10 -6.33
C PHE A 272 26.02 -6.15 -4.99
N GLY A 273 25.36 -6.33 -3.86
CA GLY A 273 26.03 -6.53 -2.56
C GLY A 273 26.61 -5.29 -1.90
N ALA A 274 26.31 -4.09 -2.42
CA ALA A 274 26.73 -2.84 -1.77
C ALA A 274 25.98 -2.57 -0.45
N LYS A 275 24.80 -3.15 -0.30
CA LYS A 275 24.02 -3.19 0.95
C LYS A 275 23.44 -4.59 1.18
N PRO A 276 23.34 -5.05 2.44
CA PRO A 276 22.64 -6.29 2.74
C PRO A 276 21.12 -6.09 2.62
N ALA A 277 20.40 -7.11 2.18
CA ALA A 277 18.96 -7.18 2.37
C ALA A 277 18.65 -7.48 3.83
N LYS A 278 17.83 -6.67 4.47
CA LYS A 278 17.49 -6.81 5.90
C LYS A 278 16.02 -7.16 6.13
N GLY A 279 15.15 -6.85 5.17
CA GLY A 279 13.73 -7.14 5.27
C GLY A 279 13.47 -8.63 5.38
N ILE A 280 12.50 -9.00 6.23
CA ILE A 280 12.00 -10.36 6.44
C ILE A 280 10.49 -10.32 6.23
N LEU A 281 9.93 -11.34 5.54
CA LEU A 281 8.49 -11.55 5.37
C LEU A 281 8.03 -12.72 6.22
#